data_dfe5edf42c557cfaaf51eb364fcb4319
#
_entry.id   dfe5edf42c557cfaaf51eb364fcb4319
#
_cell.length_a   1.000
_cell.length_b   1.000
_cell.length_c   1.000
_cell.angle_alpha   90.00
_cell.angle_beta   90.00
_cell.angle_gamma   90.00
#
_symmetry.space_group_name_H-M   'P 1'
#
loop_
_entity.id
_entity.type
_entity.pdbx_description
1 polymer ?
#
loop_
_entity_poly.entity_id
_entity_poly.type
_entity_poly.pdbx_seq_one_letter_code
_entity_poly.pdbx_strand_id
1 'polypeptide(L)'
;ADILLYQADLVPVGADQKQHLELARDIAQRFNHNYSETFTVPQPYIPKQGARIMSLQDPASKMSKSDKNLNNLISILDPPDVIRKKIKRAVTDSGKEIIYQPEDKPGLANLLVLFSVLTNKKIQNIVADYQGKMYSHLKEDLGEIAVEVLAPIQDEYSKIIKDKKYLNGILKNGAEQASYIARKTMSKVYRKVGLVPYPR
;
A
#
# COMPACT_ATOMS: atom_id res chain seq x y z
N ALA A 1 3.51 -18.67 -4.17
CA ALA A 1 2.24 -19.15 -4.74
C ALA A 1 1.44 -18.00 -5.35
N ASP A 2 1.14 -16.94 -4.60
CA ASP A 2 0.21 -15.86 -4.97
C ASP A 2 0.62 -15.04 -6.23
N ILE A 3 1.85 -15.10 -6.61
CA ILE A 3 2.41 -14.42 -7.80
C ILE A 3 2.40 -15.38 -9.01
N LEU A 4 3.08 -16.50 -8.88
CA LEU A 4 3.30 -17.43 -10.00
C LEU A 4 2.03 -18.16 -10.44
N LEU A 5 1.14 -18.45 -9.48
CA LEU A 5 -0.11 -19.14 -9.75
C LEU A 5 -1.01 -18.35 -10.71
N TYR A 6 -0.96 -17.02 -10.62
CA TYR A 6 -1.75 -16.10 -11.41
C TYR A 6 -1.01 -15.51 -12.62
N GLN A 7 0.22 -15.94 -12.89
CA GLN A 7 1.03 -15.47 -14.03
C GLN A 7 1.23 -13.94 -14.02
N ALA A 8 1.50 -13.36 -12.84
CA ALA A 8 1.66 -11.92 -12.71
C ALA A 8 2.91 -11.43 -13.45
N ASP A 9 2.76 -10.39 -14.28
CA ASP A 9 3.86 -9.74 -15.00
C ASP A 9 4.59 -8.72 -14.12
N LEU A 10 3.81 -7.90 -13.39
CA LEU A 10 4.30 -6.84 -12.52
C LEU A 10 3.75 -7.01 -11.11
N VAL A 11 4.61 -6.86 -10.12
CA VAL A 11 4.22 -6.98 -8.70
C VAL A 11 4.60 -5.69 -7.98
N PRO A 12 3.62 -4.86 -7.60
CA PRO A 12 3.87 -3.70 -6.76
C PRO A 12 4.34 -4.13 -5.38
N VAL A 13 5.56 -3.75 -5.01
CA VAL A 13 6.18 -4.15 -3.73
C VAL A 13 6.93 -2.98 -3.11
N GLY A 14 6.93 -2.93 -1.77
CA GLY A 14 7.88 -2.11 -1.02
C GLY A 14 9.30 -2.68 -1.10
N ALA A 15 10.29 -1.87 -0.76
CA ALA A 15 11.69 -2.28 -0.79
C ALA A 15 11.99 -3.50 0.11
N ASP A 16 11.23 -3.64 1.20
CA ASP A 16 11.31 -4.75 2.16
C ASP A 16 10.85 -6.10 1.59
N GLN A 17 10.01 -6.10 0.54
CA GLN A 17 9.50 -7.31 -0.10
C GLN A 17 10.29 -7.75 -1.35
N LYS A 18 11.32 -6.98 -1.73
CA LYS A 18 12.10 -7.25 -2.94
C LYS A 18 12.73 -8.65 -2.92
N GLN A 19 13.27 -9.08 -1.76
CA GLN A 19 13.90 -10.41 -1.63
C GLN A 19 12.90 -11.55 -1.85
N HIS A 20 11.67 -11.41 -1.35
CA HIS A 20 10.63 -12.43 -1.56
C HIS A 20 10.22 -12.52 -3.05
N LEU A 21 10.22 -11.41 -3.75
CA LEU A 21 9.93 -11.41 -5.18
C LEU A 21 11.07 -12.02 -5.98
N GLU A 22 12.35 -11.75 -5.65
CA GLU A 22 13.50 -12.39 -6.30
C GLU A 22 13.46 -13.91 -6.11
N LEU A 23 13.11 -14.41 -4.93
CA LEU A 23 12.89 -15.85 -4.72
C LEU A 23 11.80 -16.41 -5.66
N ALA A 24 10.70 -15.71 -5.84
CA ALA A 24 9.64 -16.12 -6.76
C ALA A 24 10.15 -16.16 -8.21
N ARG A 25 10.97 -15.19 -8.61
CA ARG A 25 11.62 -15.12 -9.93
C ARG A 25 12.55 -16.32 -10.15
N ASP A 26 13.42 -16.59 -9.18
CA ASP A 26 14.36 -17.73 -9.23
C ASP A 26 13.61 -19.06 -9.40
N ILE A 27 12.53 -19.25 -8.64
CA ILE A 27 11.69 -20.45 -8.74
C ILE A 27 11.07 -20.57 -10.14
N ALA A 28 10.52 -19.47 -10.68
CA ALA A 28 9.93 -19.43 -12.00
C ALA A 28 10.96 -19.77 -13.10
N GLN A 29 12.12 -19.14 -13.06
CA GLN A 29 13.22 -19.38 -14.02
C GLN A 29 13.73 -20.81 -13.95
N ARG A 30 13.97 -21.34 -12.74
CA ARG A 30 14.43 -22.71 -12.53
C ARG A 30 13.40 -23.73 -13.04
N PHE A 31 12.12 -23.50 -12.77
CA PHE A 31 11.06 -24.38 -13.27
C PHE A 31 10.99 -24.34 -14.80
N ASN A 32 11.00 -23.15 -15.39
CA ASN A 32 10.95 -22.97 -16.85
C ASN A 32 12.16 -23.63 -17.53
N HIS A 33 13.35 -23.53 -16.94
CA HIS A 33 14.55 -24.17 -17.45
C HIS A 33 14.47 -25.71 -17.43
N ASN A 34 14.00 -26.28 -16.29
CA ASN A 34 14.00 -27.72 -16.10
C ASN A 34 12.84 -28.43 -16.81
N TYR A 35 11.68 -27.77 -16.96
CA TYR A 35 10.45 -28.39 -17.44
C TYR A 35 9.84 -27.74 -18.69
N SER A 36 10.41 -26.68 -19.19
CA SER A 36 9.93 -25.80 -20.25
C SER A 36 9.09 -24.62 -19.75
N GLU A 37 8.96 -23.60 -20.59
CA GLU A 37 8.28 -22.35 -20.27
C GLU A 37 6.85 -22.56 -19.78
N THR A 38 6.61 -22.16 -18.53
CA THR A 38 5.37 -22.38 -17.80
C THR A 38 4.91 -21.16 -17.02
N PHE A 39 5.84 -20.54 -16.30
CA PHE A 39 5.57 -19.38 -15.47
C PHE A 39 6.06 -18.09 -16.11
N THR A 40 5.24 -17.04 -16.04
CA THR A 40 5.69 -15.70 -16.29
C THR A 40 6.69 -15.31 -15.17
N VAL A 41 7.86 -14.79 -15.55
CA VAL A 41 8.85 -14.31 -14.57
C VAL A 41 8.46 -12.89 -14.14
N PRO A 42 7.98 -12.71 -12.90
CA PRO A 42 7.43 -11.43 -12.47
C PRO A 42 8.51 -10.34 -12.36
N GLN A 43 8.14 -9.09 -12.61
CA GLN A 43 9.01 -7.93 -12.43
C GLN A 43 8.57 -7.10 -11.21
N PRO A 44 9.51 -6.57 -10.41
CA PRO A 44 9.16 -5.67 -9.31
C PRO A 44 8.73 -4.32 -9.85
N TYR A 45 7.64 -3.78 -9.32
CA TYR A 45 7.24 -2.40 -9.50
C TYR A 45 7.36 -1.67 -8.16
N ILE A 46 8.36 -0.79 -8.05
CA ILE A 46 8.61 0.00 -6.83
C ILE A 46 8.21 1.45 -7.13
N PRO A 47 7.15 1.98 -6.48
CA PRO A 47 6.73 3.35 -6.66
C PRO A 47 7.85 4.33 -6.27
N LYS A 48 8.04 5.40 -7.05
CA LYS A 48 9.07 6.42 -6.78
C LYS A 48 8.72 7.33 -5.60
N GLN A 49 7.44 7.52 -5.29
CA GLN A 49 6.96 8.38 -4.20
C GLN A 49 6.00 7.61 -3.28
N GLY A 50 5.99 7.95 -1.99
CA GLY A 50 5.09 7.34 -1.01
C GLY A 50 5.39 5.88 -0.67
N ALA A 51 6.52 5.34 -1.16
CA ALA A 51 6.88 3.94 -0.95
C ALA A 51 7.03 3.56 0.53
N ARG A 52 7.26 4.54 1.41
CA ARG A 52 7.40 4.33 2.85
C ARG A 52 6.81 5.50 3.62
N ILE A 53 5.64 5.28 4.20
CA ILE A 53 5.00 6.20 5.16
C ILE A 53 5.45 5.81 6.57
N MET A 54 5.87 6.81 7.35
CA MET A 54 6.35 6.60 8.71
C MET A 54 5.23 6.80 9.73
N SER A 55 5.40 6.24 10.93
CA SER A 55 4.49 6.42 12.05
C SER A 55 4.32 7.89 12.42
N LEU A 56 3.12 8.29 12.83
CA LEU A 56 2.84 9.67 13.20
C LEU A 56 3.48 10.07 14.54
N GLN A 57 3.67 9.10 15.46
CA GLN A 57 4.24 9.38 16.79
C GLN A 57 5.72 8.96 16.90
N ASP A 58 6.18 8.10 16.00
CA ASP A 58 7.57 7.65 15.92
C ASP A 58 8.03 7.65 14.46
N PRO A 59 8.51 8.80 13.97
CA PRO A 59 8.93 8.94 12.57
C PRO A 59 10.14 8.07 12.15
N ALA A 60 10.81 7.43 13.09
CA ALA A 60 11.87 6.46 12.80
C ALA A 60 11.31 5.09 12.39
N SER A 61 10.09 4.77 12.81
CA SER A 61 9.40 3.50 12.53
C SER A 61 8.42 3.63 11.37
N LYS A 62 8.29 2.56 10.56
CA LYS A 62 7.28 2.52 9.48
C LYS A 62 5.88 2.48 10.08
N MET A 63 4.92 3.23 9.48
CA MET A 63 3.50 3.10 9.81
C MET A 63 3.04 1.67 9.56
N SER A 64 2.44 1.05 10.58
CA SER A 64 2.02 -0.35 10.53
C SER A 64 0.58 -0.52 10.96
N LYS A 65 -0.18 -1.32 10.20
CA LYS A 65 -1.56 -1.70 10.54
C LYS A 65 -1.65 -2.48 11.87
N SER A 66 -0.59 -3.22 12.22
CA SER A 66 -0.52 -4.03 13.44
C SER A 66 0.10 -3.29 14.63
N ASP A 67 0.28 -1.98 14.54
CA ASP A 67 0.81 -1.20 15.65
C ASP A 67 -0.17 -1.21 16.84
N LYS A 68 0.36 -1.42 18.04
CA LYS A 68 -0.44 -1.41 19.29
C LYS A 68 -0.95 -0.02 19.64
N ASN A 69 -0.21 1.03 19.26
CA ASN A 69 -0.63 2.40 19.46
C ASN A 69 -1.38 2.92 18.23
N LEU A 70 -2.69 2.98 18.30
CA LEU A 70 -3.55 3.44 17.20
C LEU A 70 -3.32 4.92 16.80
N ASN A 71 -2.58 5.71 17.59
CA ASN A 71 -2.19 7.07 17.21
C ASN A 71 -0.99 7.09 16.23
N ASN A 72 -0.29 5.98 16.05
CA ASN A 72 0.83 5.84 15.14
C ASN A 72 0.40 5.76 13.67
N LEU A 73 -0.86 5.45 13.42
CA LEU A 73 -1.39 5.20 12.06
C LEU A 73 -2.72 5.93 11.82
N ILE A 74 -3.00 6.22 10.57
CA ILE A 74 -4.32 6.61 10.10
C ILE A 74 -4.96 5.38 9.45
N SER A 75 -6.06 4.91 10.05
CA SER A 75 -6.90 3.91 9.41
C SER A 75 -7.79 4.59 8.36
N ILE A 76 -8.00 3.92 7.22
CA ILE A 76 -8.93 4.40 6.18
C ILE A 76 -10.34 4.60 6.74
N LEU A 77 -10.71 3.82 7.77
CA LEU A 77 -12.03 3.88 8.41
C LEU A 77 -12.05 4.73 9.69
N ASP A 78 -11.00 5.45 10.00
CA ASP A 78 -11.03 6.39 11.14
C ASP A 78 -12.07 7.49 10.89
N PRO A 79 -12.89 7.85 11.89
CA PRO A 79 -13.79 9.00 11.78
C PRO A 79 -13.01 10.31 11.47
N PRO A 80 -13.65 11.27 10.78
CA PRO A 80 -13.00 12.54 10.40
C PRO A 80 -12.29 13.26 11.56
N ASP A 81 -12.93 13.32 12.73
CA ASP A 81 -12.35 13.98 13.91
C ASP A 81 -11.14 13.24 14.46
N VAL A 82 -11.13 11.92 14.34
CA VAL A 82 -9.98 11.10 14.74
C VAL A 82 -8.81 11.31 13.80
N ILE A 83 -9.04 11.40 12.49
CA ILE A 83 -8.02 11.70 11.48
C ILE A 83 -7.38 13.05 11.77
N ARG A 84 -8.19 14.12 11.91
CA ARG A 84 -7.71 15.48 12.25
C ARG A 84 -6.87 15.47 13.52
N LYS A 85 -7.37 14.82 14.58
CA LYS A 85 -6.69 14.74 15.87
C LYS A 85 -5.36 13.99 15.79
N LYS A 86 -5.27 12.90 15.06
CA LYS A 86 -4.03 12.15 14.86
C LYS A 86 -2.99 12.96 14.11
N ILE A 87 -3.36 13.63 13.03
CA ILE A 87 -2.46 14.51 12.25
C ILE A 87 -2.00 15.71 13.09
N LYS A 88 -2.93 16.36 13.79
CA LYS A 88 -2.59 17.48 14.70
C LYS A 88 -1.56 17.08 15.75
N ARG A 89 -1.66 15.86 16.31
CA ARG A 89 -0.77 15.32 17.33
C ARG A 89 0.48 14.65 16.79
N ALA A 90 0.63 14.51 15.47
CA ALA A 90 1.82 13.91 14.87
C ALA A 90 3.09 14.61 15.37
N VAL A 91 4.10 13.81 15.70
CA VAL A 91 5.37 14.33 16.24
C VAL A 91 6.11 15.09 15.13
N THR A 92 6.58 16.28 15.48
CA THR A 92 7.45 17.11 14.65
C THR A 92 8.54 17.70 15.55
N ASP A 93 9.62 18.17 14.95
CA ASP A 93 10.68 18.92 15.68
C ASP A 93 10.15 20.24 16.27
N SER A 94 10.97 20.90 17.09
CA SER A 94 10.67 22.19 17.72
C SER A 94 10.94 23.41 16.83
N GLY A 95 11.31 23.19 15.57
CA GLY A 95 11.58 24.25 14.60
C GLY A 95 10.31 24.98 14.14
N LYS A 96 10.50 26.05 13.36
CA LYS A 96 9.40 26.85 12.81
C LYS A 96 9.32 26.81 11.29
N GLU A 97 10.42 26.43 10.63
CA GLU A 97 10.51 26.43 9.17
C GLU A 97 10.02 25.13 8.56
N ILE A 98 9.12 25.24 7.59
CA ILE A 98 8.61 24.12 6.81
C ILE A 98 9.57 23.88 5.64
N ILE A 99 10.49 22.95 5.83
CA ILE A 99 11.50 22.53 4.86
C ILE A 99 11.55 21.00 4.79
N TYR A 100 11.92 20.45 3.64
CA TYR A 100 12.02 19.01 3.47
C TYR A 100 13.45 18.54 3.75
N GLN A 101 13.69 18.09 4.97
CA GLN A 101 14.97 17.53 5.43
C GLN A 101 14.69 16.24 6.22
N PRO A 102 14.63 15.08 5.55
CA PRO A 102 14.24 13.82 6.21
C PRO A 102 15.17 13.37 7.36
N GLU A 103 16.44 13.72 7.29
CA GLU A 103 17.43 13.34 8.30
C GLU A 103 17.28 14.19 9.58
N ASP A 104 17.10 15.50 9.43
CA ASP A 104 17.02 16.43 10.56
C ASP A 104 15.59 16.60 11.09
N LYS A 105 14.60 16.50 10.20
CA LYS A 105 13.17 16.75 10.49
C LYS A 105 12.30 15.57 10.01
N PRO A 106 12.52 14.34 10.50
CA PRO A 106 11.84 13.15 9.97
C PRO A 106 10.31 13.22 10.12
N GLY A 107 9.80 13.78 11.22
CA GLY A 107 8.37 13.95 11.45
C GLY A 107 7.71 14.90 10.46
N LEU A 108 8.32 16.07 10.25
CA LEU A 108 7.85 17.04 9.26
C LEU A 108 7.94 16.48 7.84
N ALA A 109 9.06 15.83 7.51
CA ALA A 109 9.26 15.19 6.21
C ALA A 109 8.18 14.14 5.91
N ASN A 110 7.80 13.33 6.91
CA ASN A 110 6.71 12.36 6.78
C ASN A 110 5.36 13.04 6.49
N LEU A 111 5.04 14.15 7.16
CA LEU A 111 3.80 14.91 6.89
C LEU A 111 3.80 15.52 5.49
N LEU A 112 4.94 16.02 5.00
CA LEU A 112 5.09 16.53 3.63
C LEU A 112 4.94 15.43 2.59
N VAL A 113 5.46 14.23 2.86
CA VAL A 113 5.26 13.05 2.01
C VAL A 113 3.78 12.67 1.97
N LEU A 114 3.10 12.60 3.11
CA LEU A 114 1.66 12.33 3.17
C LEU A 114 0.86 13.37 2.37
N PHE A 115 1.16 14.64 2.55
CA PHE A 115 0.53 15.74 1.80
C PHE A 115 0.73 15.57 0.28
N SER A 116 1.96 15.28 -0.12
CA SER A 116 2.31 15.05 -1.52
C SER A 116 1.54 13.87 -2.13
N VAL A 117 1.44 12.76 -1.41
CA VAL A 117 0.73 11.56 -1.86
C VAL A 117 -0.77 11.82 -1.98
N LEU A 118 -1.38 12.48 -0.99
CA LEU A 118 -2.83 12.75 -0.99
C LEU A 118 -3.24 13.79 -2.03
N THR A 119 -2.39 14.77 -2.34
CA THR A 119 -2.70 15.85 -3.29
C THR A 119 -2.09 15.66 -4.67
N ASN A 120 -1.19 14.70 -4.85
CA ASN A 120 -0.36 14.52 -6.03
C ASN A 120 0.51 15.76 -6.37
N LYS A 121 0.74 16.66 -5.41
CA LYS A 121 1.64 17.82 -5.53
C LYS A 121 3.08 17.42 -5.24
N LYS A 122 4.04 18.04 -5.92
CA LYS A 122 5.46 17.89 -5.59
C LYS A 122 5.76 18.52 -4.22
N ILE A 123 6.61 17.87 -3.43
CA ILE A 123 6.98 18.35 -2.08
C ILE A 123 7.53 19.78 -2.11
N GLN A 124 8.34 20.13 -3.12
CA GLN A 124 8.91 21.48 -3.27
C GLN A 124 7.83 22.56 -3.40
N ASN A 125 6.73 22.25 -4.10
CA ASN A 125 5.62 23.19 -4.25
C ASN A 125 4.87 23.34 -2.92
N ILE A 126 4.66 22.24 -2.19
CA ILE A 126 4.04 22.28 -0.87
C ILE A 126 4.88 23.14 0.09
N VAL A 127 6.19 22.93 0.14
CA VAL A 127 7.11 23.74 0.95
C VAL A 127 7.01 25.23 0.60
N ALA A 128 6.95 25.57 -0.69
CA ALA A 128 6.78 26.96 -1.14
C ALA A 128 5.44 27.58 -0.69
N ASP A 129 4.33 26.81 -0.79
CA ASP A 129 2.98 27.24 -0.39
C ASP A 129 2.89 27.54 1.13
N TYR A 130 3.78 26.93 1.92
CA TYR A 130 3.82 27.05 3.38
C TYR A 130 5.00 27.87 3.90
N GLN A 131 5.73 28.55 3.03
CA GLN A 131 6.83 29.43 3.45
C GLN A 131 6.34 30.51 4.43
N GLY A 132 6.99 30.62 5.60
CA GLY A 132 6.62 31.57 6.65
C GLY A 132 5.39 31.17 7.50
N LYS A 133 4.75 30.03 7.22
CA LYS A 133 3.63 29.50 8.04
C LYS A 133 4.16 28.58 9.15
N MET A 134 3.35 28.37 10.19
CA MET A 134 3.66 27.43 11.27
C MET A 134 3.25 25.99 10.92
N TYR A 135 3.84 25.00 11.58
CA TYR A 135 3.49 23.59 11.45
C TYR A 135 2.01 23.30 11.72
N SER A 136 1.36 24.10 12.58
CA SER A 136 -0.08 23.97 12.85
C SER A 136 -0.93 24.12 11.60
N HIS A 137 -0.63 25.13 10.74
CA HIS A 137 -1.36 25.33 9.49
C HIS A 137 -1.19 24.15 8.53
N LEU A 138 0.05 23.64 8.37
CA LEU A 138 0.31 22.46 7.56
C LEU A 138 -0.47 21.23 8.07
N LYS A 139 -0.51 21.02 9.38
CA LYS A 139 -1.21 19.89 10.00
C LYS A 139 -2.72 20.03 9.90
N GLU A 140 -3.26 21.22 10.03
CA GLU A 140 -4.69 21.49 9.87
C GLU A 140 -5.13 21.20 8.43
N ASP A 141 -4.45 21.80 7.44
CA ASP A 141 -4.76 21.59 6.04
C ASP A 141 -4.58 20.13 5.62
N LEU A 142 -3.51 19.46 6.08
CA LEU A 142 -3.31 18.03 5.83
C LEU A 142 -4.43 17.19 6.45
N GLY A 143 -4.93 17.57 7.62
CA GLY A 143 -6.07 16.93 8.27
C GLY A 143 -7.33 16.99 7.42
N GLU A 144 -7.65 18.18 6.88
CA GLU A 144 -8.81 18.34 6.00
C GLU A 144 -8.66 17.58 4.69
N ILE A 145 -7.49 17.67 4.05
CA ILE A 145 -7.19 16.92 2.81
C ILE A 145 -7.35 15.41 3.04
N ALA A 146 -6.82 14.90 4.15
CA ALA A 146 -6.94 13.48 4.46
C ALA A 146 -8.42 13.05 4.63
N VAL A 147 -9.23 13.88 5.29
CA VAL A 147 -10.67 13.63 5.44
C VAL A 147 -11.37 13.67 4.09
N GLU A 148 -11.11 14.67 3.26
CA GLU A 148 -11.72 14.79 1.92
C GLU A 148 -11.38 13.60 1.01
N VAL A 149 -10.13 13.16 1.01
CA VAL A 149 -9.68 12.03 0.18
C VAL A 149 -10.27 10.71 0.68
N LEU A 150 -10.43 10.52 1.99
CA LEU A 150 -10.93 9.29 2.56
C LEU A 150 -12.46 9.21 2.60
N ALA A 151 -13.18 10.34 2.63
CA ALA A 151 -14.63 10.37 2.72
C ALA A 151 -15.34 9.52 1.64
N PRO A 152 -15.04 9.65 0.33
CA PRO A 152 -15.71 8.84 -0.70
C PRO A 152 -15.44 7.35 -0.55
N ILE A 153 -14.26 6.96 -0.05
CA ILE A 153 -13.92 5.56 0.22
C ILE A 153 -14.75 5.03 1.39
N GLN A 154 -14.90 5.83 2.46
CA GLN A 154 -15.68 5.48 3.64
C GLN A 154 -17.18 5.36 3.31
N ASP A 155 -17.69 6.26 2.47
CA ASP A 155 -19.08 6.22 2.02
C ASP A 155 -19.36 4.95 1.21
N GLU A 156 -18.49 4.63 0.26
CA GLU A 156 -18.64 3.42 -0.55
C GLU A 156 -18.49 2.14 0.28
N TYR A 157 -17.51 2.08 1.18
CA TYR A 157 -17.39 1.00 2.15
C TYR A 157 -18.67 0.81 2.96
N SER A 158 -19.25 1.91 3.46
CA SER A 158 -20.46 1.88 4.28
C SER A 158 -21.69 1.37 3.53
N LYS A 159 -21.77 1.61 2.22
CA LYS A 159 -22.81 1.06 1.35
C LYS A 159 -22.61 -0.44 1.12
N ILE A 160 -21.40 -0.82 0.70
CA ILE A 160 -21.06 -2.21 0.36
C ILE A 160 -21.20 -3.14 1.55
N ILE A 161 -20.71 -2.74 2.74
CA ILE A 161 -20.73 -3.60 3.93
C ILE A 161 -22.16 -3.89 4.43
N LYS A 162 -23.13 -3.03 4.12
CA LYS A 162 -24.55 -3.22 4.45
C LYS A 162 -25.24 -4.18 3.48
N ASP A 163 -24.80 -4.24 2.24
CA ASP A 163 -25.33 -5.16 1.22
C ASP A 163 -24.58 -6.48 1.20
N LYS A 164 -24.90 -7.34 2.17
CA LYS A 164 -24.28 -8.68 2.29
C LYS A 164 -24.49 -9.55 1.06
N LYS A 165 -25.63 -9.40 0.35
CA LYS A 165 -25.92 -10.18 -0.85
C LYS A 165 -24.98 -9.80 -1.99
N TYR A 166 -24.83 -8.50 -2.22
CA TYR A 166 -23.88 -7.95 -3.19
C TYR A 166 -22.43 -8.35 -2.87
N LEU A 167 -22.01 -8.16 -1.61
CA LEU A 167 -20.67 -8.52 -1.15
C LEU A 167 -20.36 -10.01 -1.36
N ASN A 168 -21.28 -10.90 -0.96
CA ASN A 168 -21.12 -12.33 -1.16
C ASN A 168 -21.10 -12.71 -2.65
N GLY A 169 -21.87 -12.01 -3.48
CA GLY A 169 -21.85 -12.19 -4.93
C GLY A 169 -20.48 -11.86 -5.54
N ILE A 170 -19.88 -10.72 -5.15
CA ILE A 170 -18.54 -10.33 -5.59
C ILE A 170 -17.49 -11.34 -5.13
N LEU A 171 -17.53 -11.74 -3.86
CA LEU A 171 -16.58 -12.72 -3.29
C LEU A 171 -16.66 -14.06 -4.01
N LYS A 172 -17.87 -14.56 -4.28
CA LYS A 172 -18.09 -15.81 -5.01
C LYS A 172 -17.55 -15.71 -6.43
N ASN A 173 -17.92 -14.67 -7.17
CA ASN A 173 -17.44 -14.46 -8.54
C ASN A 173 -15.92 -14.31 -8.60
N GLY A 174 -15.32 -13.55 -7.70
CA GLY A 174 -13.87 -13.39 -7.57
C GLY A 174 -13.18 -14.73 -7.28
N ALA A 175 -13.72 -15.54 -6.38
CA ALA A 175 -13.19 -16.85 -6.06
C ALA A 175 -13.26 -17.81 -7.26
N GLU A 176 -14.36 -17.78 -8.02
CA GLU A 176 -14.51 -18.58 -9.25
C GLU A 176 -13.48 -18.19 -10.31
N GLN A 177 -13.31 -16.89 -10.56
CA GLN A 177 -12.32 -16.38 -11.52
C GLN A 177 -10.88 -16.72 -11.10
N ALA A 178 -10.54 -16.49 -9.84
CA ALA A 178 -9.22 -16.83 -9.29
C ALA A 178 -8.96 -18.34 -9.39
N SER A 179 -9.94 -19.18 -9.05
CA SER A 179 -9.84 -20.64 -9.14
C SER A 179 -9.64 -21.11 -10.58
N TYR A 180 -10.30 -20.48 -11.54
CA TYR A 180 -10.13 -20.81 -12.96
C TYR A 180 -8.68 -20.58 -13.42
N ILE A 181 -8.11 -19.41 -13.14
CA ILE A 181 -6.73 -19.07 -13.49
C ILE A 181 -5.74 -20.03 -12.79
N ALA A 182 -5.93 -20.23 -11.48
CA ALA A 182 -5.09 -21.10 -10.67
C ALA A 182 -5.07 -22.54 -11.20
N ARG A 183 -6.25 -23.12 -11.50
CA ARG A 183 -6.37 -24.47 -12.06
C ARG A 183 -5.71 -24.58 -13.42
N LYS A 184 -5.82 -23.56 -14.28
CA LYS A 184 -5.16 -23.54 -15.60
C LYS A 184 -3.64 -23.61 -15.45
N THR A 185 -3.06 -22.83 -14.53
CA THR A 185 -1.63 -22.86 -14.24
C THR A 185 -1.21 -24.20 -13.64
N MET A 186 -1.92 -24.67 -12.60
CA MET A 186 -1.60 -25.94 -11.94
C MET A 186 -1.72 -27.15 -12.87
N SER A 187 -2.71 -27.16 -13.76
CA SER A 187 -2.83 -28.23 -14.77
C SER A 187 -1.60 -28.33 -15.69
N LYS A 188 -1.01 -27.17 -16.07
CA LYS A 188 0.25 -27.15 -16.83
C LYS A 188 1.41 -27.71 -15.99
N VAL A 189 1.51 -27.27 -14.73
CA VAL A 189 2.56 -27.71 -13.80
C VAL A 189 2.50 -29.22 -13.60
N TYR A 190 1.34 -29.77 -13.22
CA TYR A 190 1.18 -31.22 -12.99
C TYR A 190 1.59 -32.06 -14.19
N ARG A 191 1.15 -31.69 -15.39
CA ARG A 191 1.54 -32.41 -16.62
C ARG A 191 3.05 -32.38 -16.85
N LYS A 192 3.71 -31.28 -16.58
CA LYS A 192 5.15 -31.12 -16.83
C LYS A 192 6.02 -31.85 -15.82
N VAL A 193 5.58 -31.92 -14.55
CA VAL A 193 6.29 -32.71 -13.53
C VAL A 193 5.87 -34.17 -13.44
N GLY A 194 4.94 -34.63 -14.31
CA GLY A 194 4.50 -36.02 -14.36
C GLY A 194 3.51 -36.41 -13.25
N LEU A 195 2.85 -35.43 -12.59
CA LEU A 195 1.82 -35.72 -11.60
C LEU A 195 0.44 -35.85 -12.25
N VAL A 196 -0.40 -36.72 -11.66
CA VAL A 196 -1.79 -36.87 -12.09
C VAL A 196 -2.55 -35.58 -11.77
N PRO A 197 -3.26 -34.99 -12.76
CA PRO A 197 -4.08 -33.81 -12.50
C PRO A 197 -5.19 -34.10 -11.48
N TYR A 198 -5.50 -33.13 -10.64
CA TYR A 198 -6.63 -33.23 -9.71
C TYR A 198 -7.93 -33.49 -10.50
N PRO A 199 -8.77 -34.43 -10.10
CA PRO A 199 -10.06 -34.68 -10.78
C PRO A 199 -10.90 -33.40 -10.77
N ARG A 200 -11.61 -33.15 -11.85
CA ARG A 200 -12.48 -32.01 -12.07
C ARG A 200 -13.72 -32.04 -11.19
#